data_97232ea2fcf1945fd9e06e9cade41d62
#
_entry.id   97232ea2fcf1945fd9e06e9cade41d62
#
_cell.length_a   1.000
_cell.length_b   1.000
_cell.length_c   1.000
_cell.angle_alpha   90.00
_cell.angle_beta   90.00
_cell.angle_gamma   90.00
#
_symmetry.space_group_name_H-M   'P 1'
#
loop_
_entity.id
_entity.type
_entity.pdbx_description
1 polymer ?
#
loop_
_entity_poly.entity_id
_entity_poly.type
_entity_poly.pdbx_seq_one_letter_code
_entity_poly.pdbx_strand_id
1 'polypeptide(L)'
;MRVRTSSARVFLADRRGGVAVIFALSIVALGMASGLAIDYSRSLSAYASLQQDLDSTLLYLGRAKLQIDEAEFDAQQAGSQYIQGLRRQKHDSGDLELTVSSPSPGKLVARASLSVPTSFSKLFGIRTMSVDVGAEVALGDQPVEVSLVLDNTGSMAGSKLAALKSAAKSLIEIAYEPERAAQNVKIGIVPFAQYVNVGQSNRNKPWMSVPLDTTQTGAEVCYMDTPVVGKSNCRTVTATASDDGVPYTYTYEDCDYQYGPPVQQCYTPTTTNTWNGCAGSRNYPLETLDEQYDVPVPGVMNASCPSEIAPLTNDRSTLENQIDAMIATGDTYIPGGLIWGWRLLSKEAPYSEAKGYDERVSGQKVRKLLVLMSDGKNTLSPVYPEHTGNDAALADELTLEVCSNIKAKGILIYSVAFQVADEGARTVLQKCASGPSK
;
A
#
# COMPACT_ATOMS: atom_id res chain seq x y z
N MET A 1 38.00 81.92 -9.00
CA MET A 1 37.39 80.66 -8.60
C MET A 1 36.67 80.07 -9.85
N ARG A 2 37.35 79.14 -10.55
CA ARG A 2 36.82 78.55 -11.80
C ARG A 2 36.24 77.16 -11.42
N VAL A 3 34.94 77.03 -11.44
CA VAL A 3 34.23 75.77 -11.24
C VAL A 3 34.38 74.88 -12.48
N ARG A 4 34.90 73.69 -12.29
CA ARG A 4 35.11 72.66 -13.34
C ARG A 4 33.77 72.12 -13.80
N THR A 5 33.37 72.47 -15.02
CA THR A 5 32.23 71.88 -15.77
C THR A 5 32.66 70.76 -16.75
N SER A 6 33.64 69.91 -16.39
CA SER A 6 34.20 68.96 -17.35
C SER A 6 33.75 67.51 -17.20
N SER A 7 33.10 67.14 -16.09
CA SER A 7 32.78 65.72 -15.84
C SER A 7 31.57 65.21 -16.60
N ALA A 8 30.56 66.07 -16.83
CA ALA A 8 29.31 65.65 -17.52
C ALA A 8 29.49 65.40 -19.03
N ARG A 9 30.42 66.12 -19.69
CA ARG A 9 30.68 65.93 -21.13
C ARG A 9 31.51 64.71 -21.45
N VAL A 10 32.36 64.23 -20.53
CA VAL A 10 33.14 63.00 -20.68
C VAL A 10 32.23 61.78 -20.50
N PHE A 11 31.27 61.87 -19.60
CA PHE A 11 30.28 60.82 -19.39
C PHE A 11 29.35 60.60 -20.59
N LEU A 12 28.98 61.67 -21.28
CA LEU A 12 28.14 61.63 -22.48
C LEU A 12 28.87 61.20 -23.75
N ALA A 13 30.18 61.22 -23.75
CA ALA A 13 31.03 60.82 -24.90
C ALA A 13 31.62 59.37 -24.76
N ASP A 14 31.48 58.71 -23.62
CA ASP A 14 31.95 57.35 -23.41
C ASP A 14 31.03 56.32 -24.07
N ARG A 15 31.48 55.72 -25.19
CA ARG A 15 30.80 54.67 -25.95
C ARG A 15 30.99 53.28 -25.38
N ARG A 16 31.64 53.14 -24.22
CA ARG A 16 31.84 51.84 -23.56
C ARG A 16 30.67 51.35 -22.70
N GLY A 17 29.56 52.08 -22.74
CA GLY A 17 28.34 51.77 -21.99
C GLY A 17 27.48 50.58 -22.46
N GLY A 18 27.89 49.87 -23.50
CA GLY A 18 27.14 48.73 -24.04
C GLY A 18 26.83 47.62 -23.02
N VAL A 19 27.75 47.38 -22.10
CA VAL A 19 27.54 46.37 -21.02
C VAL A 19 26.45 46.77 -20.07
N ALA A 20 26.35 48.06 -19.70
CA ALA A 20 25.29 48.55 -18.81
C ALA A 20 23.90 48.41 -19.44
N VAL A 21 23.79 48.67 -20.75
CA VAL A 21 22.52 48.52 -21.49
C VAL A 21 22.14 47.02 -21.60
N ILE A 22 23.07 46.17 -21.95
CA ILE A 22 22.85 44.73 -22.02
C ILE A 22 22.48 44.19 -20.64
N PHE A 23 23.14 44.60 -19.58
CA PHE A 23 22.81 44.23 -18.19
C PHE A 23 21.42 44.67 -17.76
N ALA A 24 21.06 45.93 -18.05
CA ALA A 24 19.73 46.47 -17.77
C ALA A 24 18.62 45.68 -18.51
N LEU A 25 18.81 45.39 -19.78
CA LEU A 25 17.88 44.58 -20.58
C LEU A 25 17.79 43.13 -20.05
N SER A 26 18.94 42.56 -19.62
CA SER A 26 18.99 41.19 -19.03
C SER A 26 18.22 41.11 -17.71
N ILE A 27 18.34 42.13 -16.82
CA ILE A 27 17.57 42.20 -15.58
C ILE A 27 16.06 42.25 -15.85
N VAL A 28 15.62 43.00 -16.83
CA VAL A 28 14.22 43.07 -17.23
C VAL A 28 13.73 41.70 -17.73
N ALA A 29 14.49 41.05 -18.61
CA ALA A 29 14.16 39.73 -19.13
C ALA A 29 14.11 38.66 -18.01
N LEU A 30 15.11 38.66 -17.13
CA LEU A 30 15.15 37.72 -15.97
C LEU A 30 14.02 38.01 -14.97
N GLY A 31 13.70 39.28 -14.70
CA GLY A 31 12.57 39.67 -13.87
C GLY A 31 11.23 39.23 -14.44
N MET A 32 11.05 39.34 -15.74
CA MET A 32 9.87 38.83 -16.44
C MET A 32 9.74 37.33 -16.35
N ALA A 33 10.84 36.61 -16.64
CA ALA A 33 10.87 35.16 -16.56
C ALA A 33 10.54 34.64 -15.14
N SER A 34 11.12 35.27 -14.11
CA SER A 34 10.86 34.96 -12.70
C SER A 34 9.40 35.28 -12.34
N GLY A 35 8.85 36.38 -12.81
CA GLY A 35 7.46 36.73 -12.57
C GLY A 35 6.46 35.75 -13.20
N LEU A 36 6.70 35.34 -14.44
CA LEU A 36 5.91 34.28 -15.11
C LEU A 36 6.00 32.96 -14.37
N ALA A 37 7.17 32.57 -13.88
CA ALA A 37 7.37 31.35 -13.08
C ALA A 37 6.57 31.37 -11.77
N ILE A 38 6.49 32.54 -11.12
CA ILE A 38 5.69 32.71 -9.89
C ILE A 38 4.19 32.55 -10.21
N ASP A 39 3.67 33.22 -11.25
CA ASP A 39 2.26 33.10 -11.63
C ASP A 39 1.91 31.66 -12.05
N TYR A 40 2.82 30.98 -12.78
CA TYR A 40 2.66 29.58 -13.15
C TYR A 40 2.65 28.65 -11.92
N SER A 41 3.56 28.84 -10.98
CA SER A 41 3.62 28.06 -9.73
C SER A 41 2.33 28.24 -8.90
N ARG A 42 1.79 29.45 -8.82
CA ARG A 42 0.50 29.73 -8.16
C ARG A 42 -0.66 29.02 -8.87
N SER A 43 -0.66 29.01 -10.20
CA SER A 43 -1.67 28.29 -10.99
C SER A 43 -1.59 26.78 -10.76
N LEU A 44 -0.39 26.19 -10.68
CA LEU A 44 -0.21 24.77 -10.34
C LEU A 44 -0.72 24.44 -8.93
N SER A 45 -0.43 25.32 -7.95
CA SER A 45 -0.92 25.14 -6.58
C SER A 45 -2.45 25.23 -6.52
N ALA A 46 -3.04 26.15 -7.27
CA ALA A 46 -4.49 26.28 -7.40
C ALA A 46 -5.11 25.03 -8.06
N TYR A 47 -4.44 24.49 -9.10
CA TYR A 47 -4.85 23.23 -9.74
C TYR A 47 -4.91 22.08 -8.74
N ALA A 48 -3.83 21.85 -8.00
CA ALA A 48 -3.78 20.77 -7.02
C ALA A 48 -4.84 20.93 -5.92
N SER A 49 -5.02 22.16 -5.41
CA SER A 49 -6.04 22.45 -4.41
C SER A 49 -7.47 22.27 -4.94
N LEU A 50 -7.75 22.73 -6.17
CA LEU A 50 -9.06 22.61 -6.79
C LEU A 50 -9.39 21.14 -7.11
N GLN A 51 -8.40 20.34 -7.55
CA GLN A 51 -8.56 18.91 -7.78
C GLN A 51 -8.95 18.20 -6.48
N GLN A 52 -8.25 18.46 -5.38
CA GLN A 52 -8.57 17.90 -4.07
C GLN A 52 -9.95 18.29 -3.57
N ASP A 53 -10.35 19.56 -3.76
CA ASP A 53 -11.67 20.04 -3.38
C ASP A 53 -12.77 19.38 -4.23
N LEU A 54 -12.53 19.19 -5.54
CA LEU A 54 -13.46 18.51 -6.44
C LEU A 54 -13.62 17.03 -6.09
N ASP A 55 -12.52 16.34 -5.84
CA ASP A 55 -12.53 14.92 -5.42
C ASP A 55 -13.32 14.74 -4.11
N SER A 56 -13.06 15.61 -3.12
CA SER A 56 -13.80 15.62 -1.85
C SER A 56 -15.29 15.89 -2.04
N THR A 57 -15.63 16.80 -2.96
CA THR A 57 -17.01 17.14 -3.30
C THR A 57 -17.72 15.95 -3.94
N LEU A 58 -17.08 15.26 -4.88
CA LEU A 58 -17.67 14.08 -5.51
C LEU A 58 -17.86 12.91 -4.54
N LEU A 59 -16.94 12.70 -3.63
CA LEU A 59 -17.09 11.68 -2.57
C LEU A 59 -18.29 12.02 -1.66
N TYR A 60 -18.42 13.30 -1.27
CA TYR A 60 -19.58 13.76 -0.52
C TYR A 60 -20.90 13.53 -1.28
N LEU A 61 -20.95 13.91 -2.57
CA LEU A 61 -22.13 13.74 -3.41
C LEU A 61 -22.46 12.24 -3.62
N GLY A 62 -21.44 11.42 -3.82
CA GLY A 62 -21.61 9.96 -3.93
C GLY A 62 -22.27 9.38 -2.68
N ARG A 63 -21.80 9.77 -1.49
CA ARG A 63 -22.37 9.35 -0.21
C ARG A 63 -23.77 9.90 0.01
N ALA A 64 -24.00 11.19 -0.27
CA ALA A 64 -25.30 11.83 -0.10
C ALA A 64 -26.37 11.20 -1.00
N LYS A 65 -26.03 10.88 -2.25
CA LYS A 65 -26.96 10.24 -3.20
C LYS A 65 -27.34 8.82 -2.79
N LEU A 66 -26.49 8.12 -2.01
CA LEU A 66 -26.83 6.80 -1.45
C LEU A 66 -27.79 6.88 -0.26
N GLN A 67 -27.89 8.05 0.39
CA GLN A 67 -28.70 8.27 1.61
C GLN A 67 -30.04 8.96 1.35
N ILE A 68 -30.17 9.68 0.24
CA ILE A 68 -31.35 10.50 -0.11
C ILE A 68 -32.04 9.88 -1.31
N ASP A 69 -33.36 9.91 -1.34
CA ASP A 69 -34.15 9.40 -2.47
C ASP A 69 -33.80 10.12 -3.78
N GLU A 70 -33.65 9.37 -4.88
CA GLU A 70 -33.20 9.91 -6.18
C GLU A 70 -34.03 11.08 -6.71
N ALA A 71 -35.29 11.17 -6.32
CA ALA A 71 -36.21 12.22 -6.77
C ALA A 71 -35.98 13.58 -6.10
N GLU A 72 -35.34 13.64 -4.94
CA GLU A 72 -35.12 14.86 -4.16
C GLU A 72 -33.66 15.36 -4.18
N PHE A 73 -32.72 14.58 -4.70
CA PHE A 73 -31.29 14.90 -4.63
C PHE A 73 -30.79 15.70 -5.84
N ASP A 74 -30.62 17.02 -5.67
CA ASP A 74 -29.92 17.89 -6.65
C ASP A 74 -28.40 17.88 -6.42
N ALA A 75 -27.71 17.04 -7.18
CA ALA A 75 -26.25 16.89 -7.12
C ALA A 75 -25.52 18.20 -7.49
N GLN A 76 -26.06 19.00 -8.40
CA GLN A 76 -25.47 20.29 -8.80
C GLN A 76 -25.51 21.31 -7.66
N GLN A 77 -26.67 21.44 -7.01
CA GLN A 77 -26.85 22.36 -5.90
C GLN A 77 -26.03 21.93 -4.67
N ALA A 78 -26.11 20.65 -4.29
CA ALA A 78 -25.36 20.13 -3.15
C ALA A 78 -23.84 20.22 -3.36
N GLY A 79 -23.36 19.92 -4.57
CA GLY A 79 -21.96 20.04 -4.93
C GLY A 79 -21.45 21.48 -4.88
N SER A 80 -22.24 22.41 -5.39
CA SER A 80 -21.90 23.84 -5.35
C SER A 80 -21.80 24.38 -3.93
N GLN A 81 -22.71 23.98 -3.05
CA GLN A 81 -22.68 24.38 -1.64
C GLN A 81 -21.46 23.79 -0.90
N TYR A 82 -21.16 22.51 -1.12
CA TYR A 82 -20.05 21.83 -0.44
C TYR A 82 -18.69 22.40 -0.86
N ILE A 83 -18.43 22.52 -2.17
CA ILE A 83 -17.14 23.02 -2.67
C ILE A 83 -16.91 24.49 -2.26
N GLN A 84 -17.98 25.31 -2.27
CA GLN A 84 -17.90 26.68 -1.77
C GLN A 84 -17.61 26.73 -0.27
N GLY A 85 -18.14 25.78 0.52
CA GLY A 85 -17.82 25.62 1.94
C GLY A 85 -16.35 25.35 2.18
N LEU A 86 -15.77 24.41 1.43
CA LEU A 86 -14.33 24.08 1.51
C LEU A 86 -13.46 25.30 1.15
N ARG A 87 -13.81 26.05 0.10
CA ARG A 87 -13.04 27.21 -0.35
C ARG A 87 -13.14 28.38 0.60
N ARG A 88 -14.30 28.62 1.22
CA ARG A 88 -14.46 29.66 2.27
C ARG A 88 -13.53 29.39 3.45
N GLN A 89 -13.36 28.14 3.85
CA GLN A 89 -12.40 27.78 4.91
C GLN A 89 -10.95 28.12 4.53
N LYS A 90 -10.62 28.05 3.24
CA LYS A 90 -9.28 28.36 2.72
C LYS A 90 -9.10 29.85 2.38
N HIS A 91 -10.10 30.70 2.61
CA HIS A 91 -10.12 32.13 2.25
C HIS A 91 -9.86 32.39 0.74
N ASP A 92 -10.28 31.46 -0.10
CA ASP A 92 -10.14 31.56 -1.56
C ASP A 92 -11.45 32.01 -2.20
N SER A 93 -11.43 33.21 -2.80
CA SER A 93 -12.59 33.91 -3.35
C SER A 93 -12.58 34.04 -4.90
N GLY A 94 -11.83 33.18 -5.59
CA GLY A 94 -11.83 33.16 -7.06
C GLY A 94 -13.18 32.74 -7.65
N ASP A 95 -13.48 33.21 -8.87
CA ASP A 95 -14.68 32.79 -9.61
C ASP A 95 -14.57 31.30 -9.94
N LEU A 96 -15.46 30.50 -9.32
CA LEU A 96 -15.55 29.08 -9.47
C LEU A 96 -16.82 28.69 -10.22
N GLU A 97 -16.65 27.99 -11.33
CA GLU A 97 -17.74 27.30 -12.01
C GLU A 97 -17.65 25.78 -11.71
N LEU A 98 -18.74 25.19 -11.28
CA LEU A 98 -18.88 23.76 -11.07
C LEU A 98 -20.00 23.21 -11.92
N THR A 99 -19.74 22.14 -12.66
CA THR A 99 -20.75 21.37 -13.39
C THR A 99 -20.73 19.94 -12.89
N VAL A 100 -21.87 19.44 -12.41
CA VAL A 100 -22.07 18.05 -12.02
C VAL A 100 -23.07 17.39 -12.97
N SER A 101 -22.76 16.22 -13.46
CA SER A 101 -23.60 15.46 -14.38
C SER A 101 -23.60 13.97 -14.03
N SER A 102 -24.67 13.28 -14.43
CA SER A 102 -24.78 11.82 -14.30
C SER A 102 -24.93 11.22 -15.70
N PRO A 103 -23.80 10.96 -16.42
CA PRO A 103 -23.84 10.52 -17.81
C PRO A 103 -24.39 9.09 -17.99
N SER A 104 -24.40 8.31 -16.91
CA SER A 104 -24.97 6.96 -16.87
C SER A 104 -25.46 6.64 -15.46
N PRO A 105 -26.41 5.69 -15.30
CA PRO A 105 -26.79 5.20 -13.99
C PRO A 105 -25.56 4.73 -13.20
N GLY A 106 -25.46 5.10 -11.93
CA GLY A 106 -24.36 4.72 -11.08
C GLY A 106 -23.04 5.49 -11.29
N LYS A 107 -23.05 6.64 -11.99
CA LYS A 107 -21.87 7.48 -12.20
C LYS A 107 -22.18 8.94 -12.04
N LEU A 108 -21.37 9.66 -11.24
CA LEU A 108 -21.31 11.12 -11.24
C LEU A 108 -19.99 11.60 -11.81
N VAL A 109 -20.07 12.63 -12.64
CA VAL A 109 -18.91 13.32 -13.21
C VAL A 109 -19.04 14.80 -12.86
N ALA A 110 -17.97 15.38 -12.34
CA ALA A 110 -17.92 16.81 -12.10
C ALA A 110 -16.71 17.44 -12.80
N ARG A 111 -16.90 18.67 -13.21
CA ARG A 111 -15.86 19.54 -13.73
C ARG A 111 -15.91 20.86 -12.97
N ALA A 112 -14.74 21.36 -12.61
CA ALA A 112 -14.62 22.65 -11.97
C ALA A 112 -13.60 23.50 -12.73
N SER A 113 -13.94 24.77 -12.93
CA SER A 113 -13.08 25.79 -13.55
C SER A 113 -12.90 26.94 -12.58
N LEU A 114 -11.65 27.38 -12.42
CA LEU A 114 -11.28 28.48 -11.53
C LEU A 114 -10.44 29.50 -12.25
N SER A 115 -10.81 30.78 -12.14
CA SER A 115 -10.02 31.91 -12.62
C SER A 115 -9.03 32.38 -11.56
N VAL A 116 -7.74 32.16 -11.80
CA VAL A 116 -6.63 32.54 -10.89
C VAL A 116 -6.07 33.90 -11.36
N PRO A 117 -6.12 34.96 -10.55
CA PRO A 117 -5.57 36.27 -10.94
C PRO A 117 -4.05 36.23 -10.98
N THR A 118 -3.46 36.79 -12.02
CA THR A 118 -2.01 36.89 -12.20
C THR A 118 -1.45 38.14 -11.54
N SER A 119 -0.20 38.07 -11.06
CA SER A 119 0.50 39.21 -10.48
C SER A 119 1.42 39.89 -11.49
N PHE A 120 2.18 39.12 -12.22
CA PHE A 120 3.21 39.58 -13.17
C PHE A 120 2.73 39.47 -14.63
N SER A 121 2.05 38.38 -14.97
CA SER A 121 1.54 38.15 -16.33
C SER A 121 0.54 39.24 -16.82
N LYS A 122 -0.13 39.92 -15.88
CA LYS A 122 -1.00 41.05 -16.18
C LYS A 122 -0.29 42.22 -16.88
N LEU A 123 1.04 42.36 -16.67
CA LEU A 123 1.86 43.36 -17.36
C LEU A 123 1.94 43.09 -18.88
N PHE A 124 1.66 41.85 -19.28
CA PHE A 124 1.62 41.37 -20.67
C PHE A 124 0.18 41.19 -21.19
N GLY A 125 -0.81 41.72 -20.46
CA GLY A 125 -2.21 41.62 -20.85
C GLY A 125 -2.92 40.35 -20.39
N ILE A 126 -2.22 39.39 -19.76
CA ILE A 126 -2.82 38.17 -19.22
C ILE A 126 -3.24 38.44 -17.76
N ARG A 127 -4.50 38.72 -17.55
CA ARG A 127 -5.03 39.12 -16.23
C ARG A 127 -5.37 37.94 -15.34
N THR A 128 -5.78 36.84 -15.93
CA THR A 128 -6.18 35.60 -15.23
C THR A 128 -5.63 34.37 -15.97
N MET A 129 -5.41 33.28 -15.25
CA MET A 129 -5.14 31.95 -15.79
C MET A 129 -6.30 31.05 -15.39
N SER A 130 -6.93 30.36 -16.36
CA SER A 130 -7.94 29.36 -16.08
C SER A 130 -7.29 28.05 -15.62
N VAL A 131 -7.86 27.45 -14.59
CA VAL A 131 -7.51 26.16 -14.05
C VAL A 131 -8.74 25.29 -14.15
N ASP A 132 -8.65 24.23 -14.95
CA ASP A 132 -9.75 23.32 -15.20
C ASP A 132 -9.40 21.93 -14.65
N VAL A 133 -10.29 21.35 -13.85
CA VAL A 133 -10.14 20.01 -13.26
C VAL A 133 -11.40 19.19 -13.51
N GLY A 134 -11.22 17.87 -13.54
CA GLY A 134 -12.32 16.93 -13.69
C GLY A 134 -12.14 15.75 -12.77
N ALA A 135 -13.26 15.23 -12.28
CA ALA A 135 -13.29 14.03 -11.45
C ALA A 135 -14.54 13.21 -11.75
N GLU A 136 -14.52 11.95 -11.41
CA GLU A 136 -15.65 11.05 -11.49
C GLU A 136 -15.75 10.14 -10.28
N VAL A 137 -16.98 9.82 -9.88
CA VAL A 137 -17.27 8.84 -8.82
C VAL A 137 -18.31 7.84 -9.30
N ALA A 138 -18.06 6.57 -9.03
CA ALA A 138 -19.07 5.54 -9.20
C ALA A 138 -20.01 5.55 -7.99
N LEU A 139 -21.31 5.55 -8.26
CA LEU A 139 -22.34 5.51 -7.23
C LEU A 139 -22.68 4.05 -6.90
N GLY A 140 -22.47 3.68 -5.76
CA GLY A 140 -22.89 2.66 -4.83
C GLY A 140 -23.41 1.28 -5.22
N ASP A 141 -23.72 0.93 -6.45
CA ASP A 141 -24.18 -0.43 -6.80
C ASP A 141 -23.14 -1.24 -7.61
N GLN A 142 -21.96 -0.67 -7.85
CA GLN A 142 -20.94 -1.41 -8.57
C GLN A 142 -20.35 -2.49 -7.66
N PRO A 143 -20.41 -3.75 -8.07
CA PRO A 143 -19.81 -4.83 -7.29
C PRO A 143 -18.28 -4.66 -7.25
N VAL A 144 -17.74 -4.80 -6.04
CA VAL A 144 -16.31 -4.61 -5.77
C VAL A 144 -15.76 -5.84 -5.06
N GLU A 145 -14.64 -6.33 -5.55
CA GLU A 145 -13.85 -7.37 -4.89
C GLU A 145 -12.50 -6.79 -4.49
N VAL A 146 -12.15 -6.92 -3.22
CA VAL A 146 -10.94 -6.35 -2.62
C VAL A 146 -10.09 -7.46 -2.03
N SER A 147 -8.83 -7.53 -2.40
CA SER A 147 -7.83 -8.35 -1.72
C SER A 147 -6.92 -7.47 -0.89
N LEU A 148 -6.89 -7.69 0.43
CA LEU A 148 -5.98 -7.04 1.35
C LEU A 148 -4.75 -7.92 1.54
N VAL A 149 -3.62 -7.48 1.01
CA VAL A 149 -2.31 -8.14 1.14
C VAL A 149 -1.56 -7.45 2.27
N LEU A 150 -1.51 -8.10 3.42
CA LEU A 150 -1.11 -7.50 4.69
C LEU A 150 0.22 -8.09 5.17
N ASP A 151 1.19 -7.23 5.32
CA ASP A 151 2.53 -7.57 5.78
C ASP A 151 2.53 -7.95 7.27
N ASN A 152 2.95 -9.18 7.55
CA ASN A 152 3.05 -9.76 8.90
C ASN A 152 4.48 -10.08 9.31
N THR A 153 5.46 -9.48 8.64
CA THR A 153 6.88 -9.74 8.91
C THR A 153 7.34 -9.17 10.25
N GLY A 154 8.48 -9.63 10.73
CA GLY A 154 9.05 -9.20 12.02
C GLY A 154 9.25 -7.70 12.11
N SER A 155 9.61 -7.03 11.01
CA SER A 155 9.79 -5.57 10.92
C SER A 155 8.50 -4.78 11.16
N MET A 156 7.33 -5.41 10.99
CA MET A 156 6.02 -4.84 11.30
C MET A 156 5.65 -4.92 12.78
N ALA A 157 6.47 -5.52 13.65
CA ALA A 157 6.14 -5.70 15.06
C ALA A 157 5.82 -4.37 15.79
N GLY A 158 4.97 -4.45 16.79
CA GLY A 158 4.60 -3.33 17.66
C GLY A 158 3.64 -2.33 17.01
N SER A 159 4.00 -1.07 16.99
CA SER A 159 3.11 0.02 16.54
C SER A 159 2.76 -0.04 15.05
N LYS A 160 3.63 -0.56 14.21
CA LYS A 160 3.37 -0.72 12.77
C LYS A 160 2.24 -1.72 12.52
N LEU A 161 2.32 -2.91 13.12
CA LEU A 161 1.27 -3.93 13.00
C LEU A 161 -0.06 -3.43 13.59
N ALA A 162 -0.02 -2.71 14.71
CA ALA A 162 -1.21 -2.10 15.30
C ALA A 162 -1.85 -1.09 14.34
N ALA A 163 -1.05 -0.23 13.70
CA ALA A 163 -1.51 0.73 12.71
C ALA A 163 -2.07 0.04 11.46
N LEU A 164 -1.42 -1.02 10.96
CA LEU A 164 -1.89 -1.82 9.84
C LEU A 164 -3.25 -2.45 10.15
N LYS A 165 -3.40 -3.10 11.32
CA LYS A 165 -4.68 -3.67 11.77
C LYS A 165 -5.78 -2.62 11.84
N SER A 166 -5.48 -1.45 12.41
CA SER A 166 -6.43 -0.34 12.49
C SER A 166 -6.85 0.15 11.11
N ALA A 167 -5.88 0.35 10.19
CA ALA A 167 -6.15 0.79 8.83
C ALA A 167 -7.01 -0.23 8.05
N ALA A 168 -6.68 -1.53 8.16
CA ALA A 168 -7.45 -2.60 7.52
C ALA A 168 -8.89 -2.67 8.05
N LYS A 169 -9.09 -2.56 9.36
CA LYS A 169 -10.43 -2.51 9.97
C LYS A 169 -11.22 -1.29 9.53
N SER A 170 -10.59 -0.10 9.51
CA SER A 170 -11.24 1.13 9.03
C SER A 170 -11.65 1.01 7.55
N LEU A 171 -10.82 0.35 6.72
CA LEU A 171 -11.17 0.10 5.32
C LEU A 171 -12.40 -0.83 5.22
N ILE A 172 -12.46 -1.90 6.02
CA ILE A 172 -13.61 -2.81 6.07
C ILE A 172 -14.86 -2.07 6.54
N GLU A 173 -14.75 -1.27 7.59
CA GLU A 173 -15.85 -0.45 8.10
C GLU A 173 -16.43 0.47 7.02
N ILE A 174 -15.58 1.25 6.35
CA ILE A 174 -15.98 2.16 5.28
C ILE A 174 -16.58 1.38 4.08
N ALA A 175 -16.02 0.21 3.74
CA ALA A 175 -16.47 -0.57 2.61
C ALA A 175 -17.85 -1.19 2.82
N TYR A 176 -18.23 -1.47 4.07
CA TYR A 176 -19.52 -2.06 4.42
C TYR A 176 -20.55 -1.05 4.92
N GLU A 177 -20.23 0.25 4.95
CA GLU A 177 -21.19 1.32 5.17
C GLU A 177 -21.58 2.00 3.85
N PRO A 178 -22.88 2.19 3.55
CA PRO A 178 -24.08 1.70 4.23
C PRO A 178 -24.36 0.22 3.94
N GLU A 179 -25.25 -0.43 4.70
CA GLU A 179 -25.57 -1.86 4.61
C GLU A 179 -25.90 -2.37 3.18
N ARG A 180 -26.41 -1.50 2.30
CA ARG A 180 -26.65 -1.82 0.89
C ARG A 180 -25.35 -2.08 0.12
N ALA A 181 -24.27 -1.38 0.45
CA ALA A 181 -22.96 -1.59 -0.18
C ALA A 181 -22.36 -2.95 0.23
N ALA A 182 -22.63 -3.41 1.45
CA ALA A 182 -22.12 -4.67 1.97
C ALA A 182 -22.48 -5.89 1.10
N GLN A 183 -23.63 -5.87 0.42
CA GLN A 183 -24.05 -6.97 -0.44
C GLN A 183 -23.24 -7.05 -1.76
N ASN A 184 -22.67 -5.92 -2.19
CA ASN A 184 -21.93 -5.81 -3.44
C ASN A 184 -20.41 -5.75 -3.23
N VAL A 185 -19.94 -5.79 -1.99
CA VAL A 185 -18.52 -5.76 -1.65
C VAL A 185 -18.11 -7.10 -1.06
N LYS A 186 -17.07 -7.70 -1.61
CA LYS A 186 -16.39 -8.84 -1.01
C LYS A 186 -14.95 -8.46 -0.72
N ILE A 187 -14.47 -8.81 0.46
CA ILE A 187 -13.09 -8.58 0.87
C ILE A 187 -12.45 -9.92 1.23
N GLY A 188 -11.21 -10.13 0.80
CA GLY A 188 -10.37 -11.23 1.24
C GLY A 188 -9.09 -10.71 1.84
N ILE A 189 -8.46 -11.48 2.71
CA ILE A 189 -7.23 -11.09 3.43
C ILE A 189 -6.14 -12.12 3.18
N VAL A 190 -4.97 -11.64 2.81
CA VAL A 190 -3.74 -12.43 2.64
C VAL A 190 -2.68 -11.89 3.60
N PRO A 191 -2.60 -12.43 4.82
CA PRO A 191 -1.45 -12.17 5.67
C PRO A 191 -0.23 -12.85 5.08
N PHE A 192 0.88 -12.13 4.93
CA PHE A 192 2.11 -12.70 4.36
C PHE A 192 3.35 -12.35 5.18
N ALA A 193 4.34 -13.20 5.10
CA ALA A 193 5.71 -12.99 5.55
C ALA A 193 6.66 -13.63 4.53
N GLN A 194 7.56 -14.51 4.95
CA GLN A 194 8.35 -15.35 4.05
C GLN A 194 7.44 -16.25 3.19
N TYR A 195 6.38 -16.77 3.79
CA TYR A 195 5.37 -17.62 3.16
C TYR A 195 3.97 -17.07 3.41
N VAL A 196 3.00 -17.65 2.69
CA VAL A 196 1.58 -17.43 2.91
C VAL A 196 0.97 -18.74 3.41
N ASN A 197 0.04 -18.65 4.35
CA ASN A 197 -0.69 -19.79 4.88
C ASN A 197 -2.00 -19.98 4.11
N VAL A 198 -2.05 -21.05 3.35
CA VAL A 198 -3.24 -21.39 2.55
C VAL A 198 -4.22 -22.29 3.30
N GLY A 199 -3.87 -22.71 4.52
CA GLY A 199 -4.67 -23.62 5.35
C GLY A 199 -4.41 -25.10 5.10
N GLN A 200 -4.30 -25.84 6.17
CA GLN A 200 -4.07 -27.29 6.14
C GLN A 200 -5.18 -28.07 5.43
N SER A 201 -6.41 -27.55 5.40
CA SER A 201 -7.57 -28.12 4.71
C SER A 201 -7.36 -28.21 3.20
N ASN A 202 -6.45 -27.44 2.64
CA ASN A 202 -6.13 -27.41 1.22
C ASN A 202 -5.05 -28.41 0.78
N ARG A 203 -4.53 -29.22 1.70
CA ARG A 203 -3.45 -30.20 1.45
C ARG A 203 -3.70 -31.08 0.21
N ASN A 204 -4.91 -31.54 0.04
CA ASN A 204 -5.30 -32.51 -1.01
C ASN A 204 -6.01 -31.84 -2.20
N LYS A 205 -5.95 -30.53 -2.33
CA LYS A 205 -6.53 -29.83 -3.48
C LYS A 205 -5.67 -30.07 -4.73
N PRO A 206 -6.27 -30.17 -5.93
CA PRO A 206 -5.52 -30.42 -7.17
C PRO A 206 -4.43 -29.39 -7.47
N TRP A 207 -4.59 -28.16 -6.97
CA TRP A 207 -3.64 -27.06 -7.16
C TRP A 207 -2.52 -27.02 -6.13
N MET A 208 -2.49 -27.98 -5.16
CA MET A 208 -1.40 -28.11 -4.15
C MET A 208 -0.62 -29.38 -4.36
N SER A 209 0.67 -29.30 -4.09
CA SER A 209 1.57 -30.47 -3.99
C SER A 209 2.28 -30.45 -2.64
N VAL A 210 1.83 -31.30 -1.74
CA VAL A 210 2.36 -31.38 -0.37
C VAL A 210 2.91 -32.76 -0.11
N PRO A 211 4.20 -32.91 0.29
CA PRO A 211 4.75 -34.19 0.72
C PRO A 211 3.98 -34.80 1.91
N LEU A 212 4.04 -36.11 2.06
CA LEU A 212 3.46 -36.76 3.23
C LEU A 212 4.21 -36.36 4.50
N ASP A 213 3.45 -36.21 5.59
CA ASP A 213 4.07 -36.04 6.89
C ASP A 213 4.82 -37.30 7.29
N THR A 214 6.02 -37.11 7.82
CA THR A 214 6.86 -38.23 8.24
C THR A 214 7.34 -38.01 9.68
N THR A 215 7.44 -39.12 10.41
CA THR A 215 8.05 -39.15 11.74
C THR A 215 9.15 -40.19 11.73
N GLN A 216 10.36 -39.75 11.98
CA GLN A 216 11.52 -40.61 12.08
C GLN A 216 11.97 -40.69 13.55
N THR A 217 12.07 -41.88 14.08
CA THR A 217 12.57 -42.11 15.42
C THR A 217 14.04 -42.57 15.28
N GLY A 218 14.94 -41.77 15.85
CA GLY A 218 16.38 -42.10 15.87
C GLY A 218 16.74 -43.20 16.85
N ALA A 219 18.01 -43.52 16.91
CA ALA A 219 18.51 -44.39 17.94
C ALA A 219 18.47 -43.70 19.32
N GLU A 220 18.30 -44.48 20.38
CA GLU A 220 18.38 -43.93 21.73
C GLU A 220 19.75 -43.28 21.97
N VAL A 221 19.73 -42.06 22.46
CA VAL A 221 20.93 -41.28 22.81
C VAL A 221 20.97 -41.12 24.32
N CYS A 222 22.06 -41.56 24.92
CA CYS A 222 22.26 -41.41 26.35
C CYS A 222 23.41 -40.43 26.63
N TYR A 223 23.22 -39.58 27.60
CA TYR A 223 24.22 -38.62 28.07
C TYR A 223 24.20 -38.55 29.60
N MET A 224 25.30 -38.09 30.18
CA MET A 224 25.37 -37.83 31.61
C MET A 224 24.89 -36.42 31.88
N ASP A 225 23.81 -36.30 32.61
CA ASP A 225 23.25 -35.05 33.07
C ASP A 225 23.62 -34.80 34.54
N THR A 226 23.89 -33.56 34.86
CA THR A 226 24.13 -33.11 36.26
C THR A 226 22.92 -32.26 36.69
N PRO A 227 21.89 -32.91 37.29
CA PRO A 227 20.66 -32.20 37.60
C PRO A 227 20.91 -31.07 38.61
N VAL A 228 20.23 -29.95 38.40
CA VAL A 228 20.22 -28.86 39.38
C VAL A 228 19.38 -29.28 40.57
N VAL A 229 20.04 -29.42 41.73
CA VAL A 229 19.39 -29.83 43.00
C VAL A 229 19.08 -28.64 43.92
N GLY A 230 19.62 -27.44 43.62
CA GLY A 230 19.35 -26.25 44.37
C GLY A 230 19.69 -24.98 43.59
N LYS A 231 19.02 -23.87 43.93
CA LYS A 231 19.32 -22.55 43.42
C LYS A 231 19.50 -21.59 44.58
N SER A 232 20.45 -20.68 44.50
CA SER A 232 20.68 -19.59 45.50
C SER A 232 21.12 -18.32 44.81
N ASN A 233 21.06 -17.21 45.50
CA ASN A 233 21.50 -15.87 45.03
C ASN A 233 20.89 -15.47 43.70
N CYS A 234 19.64 -15.85 43.44
CA CYS A 234 18.94 -15.52 42.20
C CYS A 234 18.72 -14.01 42.01
N ARG A 235 19.06 -13.49 40.86
CA ARG A 235 18.82 -12.10 40.47
C ARG A 235 18.15 -12.08 39.09
N THR A 236 17.25 -11.13 38.91
CA THR A 236 16.65 -10.88 37.60
C THR A 236 17.63 -10.07 36.73
N VAL A 237 17.96 -10.60 35.58
CA VAL A 237 18.82 -9.96 34.58
C VAL A 237 17.98 -9.59 33.39
N THR A 238 18.18 -8.36 32.90
CA THR A 238 17.56 -7.88 31.64
C THR A 238 18.59 -7.99 30.52
N ALA A 239 18.24 -8.69 29.47
CA ALA A 239 19.05 -8.82 28.25
C ALA A 239 18.31 -8.23 27.05
N THR A 240 19.07 -7.84 26.03
CA THR A 240 18.55 -7.36 24.78
C THR A 240 18.88 -8.37 23.67
N ALA A 241 17.91 -8.75 22.87
CA ALA A 241 18.06 -9.53 21.65
C ALA A 241 17.49 -8.74 20.48
N SER A 242 17.71 -9.24 19.27
CA SER A 242 17.14 -8.65 18.05
C SER A 242 16.47 -9.75 17.25
N ASP A 243 15.25 -9.48 16.79
CA ASP A 243 14.51 -10.33 15.86
C ASP A 243 14.22 -9.48 14.60
N ASP A 244 14.66 -9.96 13.44
CA ASP A 244 14.60 -9.23 12.15
C ASP A 244 15.10 -7.77 12.23
N GLY A 245 16.18 -7.54 12.98
CA GLY A 245 16.76 -6.21 13.18
C GLY A 245 16.01 -5.32 14.18
N VAL A 246 14.91 -5.80 14.77
CA VAL A 246 14.16 -5.09 15.81
C VAL A 246 14.65 -5.51 17.21
N PRO A 247 15.25 -4.61 17.99
CA PRO A 247 15.71 -4.96 19.33
C PRO A 247 14.52 -5.12 20.28
N TYR A 248 14.56 -6.19 21.08
CA TYR A 248 13.63 -6.39 22.18
C TYR A 248 14.38 -6.75 23.45
N THR A 249 13.77 -6.46 24.61
CA THR A 249 14.33 -6.79 25.91
C THR A 249 13.55 -7.95 26.53
N TYR A 250 14.27 -8.84 27.17
CA TYR A 250 13.69 -9.94 27.95
C TYR A 250 14.41 -10.06 29.29
N THR A 251 13.74 -10.64 30.26
CA THR A 251 14.27 -10.86 31.60
C THR A 251 14.40 -12.36 31.86
N TYR A 252 15.47 -12.72 32.52
CA TYR A 252 15.68 -14.09 33.01
C TYR A 252 16.28 -14.06 34.42
N GLU A 253 16.12 -15.17 35.14
CA GLU A 253 16.76 -15.34 36.44
C GLU A 253 18.16 -15.92 36.25
N ASP A 254 19.16 -15.22 36.80
CA ASP A 254 20.55 -15.68 36.93
C ASP A 254 20.78 -16.09 38.37
N CYS A 255 21.09 -17.35 38.60
CA CYS A 255 21.22 -17.96 39.94
C CYS A 255 22.53 -18.72 40.04
N ASP A 256 23.02 -18.84 41.29
CA ASP A 256 24.04 -19.84 41.61
C ASP A 256 23.37 -21.22 41.70
N TYR A 257 23.77 -22.13 40.83
CA TYR A 257 23.20 -23.46 40.75
C TYR A 257 24.04 -24.49 41.52
N GLN A 258 23.39 -25.28 42.34
CA GLN A 258 23.99 -26.48 42.94
C GLN A 258 23.63 -27.70 42.09
N TYR A 259 24.62 -28.43 41.67
CA TYR A 259 24.46 -29.62 40.83
C TYR A 259 24.57 -30.87 41.64
N GLY A 260 23.71 -31.85 41.39
CA GLY A 260 23.74 -33.17 41.95
C GLY A 260 24.79 -34.08 41.28
N PRO A 261 24.91 -35.33 41.72
CA PRO A 261 25.77 -36.29 41.04
C PRO A 261 25.26 -36.51 39.60
N PRO A 262 26.19 -36.79 38.65
CA PRO A 262 25.81 -37.11 37.28
C PRO A 262 24.88 -38.32 37.22
N VAL A 263 23.79 -38.20 36.48
CA VAL A 263 22.80 -39.26 36.25
C VAL A 263 22.71 -39.49 34.73
N GLN A 264 22.70 -40.76 34.34
CA GLN A 264 22.51 -41.09 32.93
C GLN A 264 21.08 -40.81 32.53
N GLN A 265 20.91 -39.93 31.55
CA GLN A 265 19.65 -39.61 30.90
C GLN A 265 19.67 -40.18 29.48
N CYS A 266 18.61 -40.90 29.12
CA CYS A 266 18.47 -41.40 27.75
C CYS A 266 17.19 -40.86 27.14
N TYR A 267 17.24 -40.47 25.88
CA TYR A 267 16.08 -40.10 25.11
C TYR A 267 16.19 -40.62 23.69
N THR A 268 15.06 -40.86 23.08
CA THR A 268 14.99 -41.25 21.68
C THR A 268 14.59 -40.02 20.86
N PRO A 269 15.51 -39.43 20.05
CA PRO A 269 15.18 -38.28 19.25
C PRO A 269 14.12 -38.63 18.20
N THR A 270 13.08 -37.83 18.12
CA THR A 270 12.04 -37.97 17.11
C THR A 270 12.04 -36.71 16.25
N THR A 271 12.29 -36.87 14.96
CA THR A 271 12.20 -35.80 13.99
C THR A 271 10.87 -35.92 13.23
N THR A 272 10.04 -34.92 13.33
CA THR A 272 8.79 -34.82 12.56
C THR A 272 8.98 -33.90 11.40
N ASN A 273 8.42 -34.24 10.24
CA ASN A 273 8.35 -33.43 9.08
C ASN A 273 6.88 -33.27 8.75
N THR A 274 6.30 -32.07 9.00
CA THR A 274 4.87 -31.80 8.91
C THR A 274 4.61 -30.54 8.12
N TRP A 275 3.46 -30.52 7.44
CA TRP A 275 3.02 -29.34 6.72
C TRP A 275 2.00 -28.52 7.52
N ASN A 276 2.30 -27.24 7.74
CA ASN A 276 1.52 -26.33 8.57
C ASN A 276 0.64 -25.35 7.76
N GLY A 277 0.43 -25.61 6.46
CA GLY A 277 -0.36 -24.73 5.58
C GLY A 277 0.48 -23.76 4.77
N CYS A 278 1.81 -23.73 4.95
CA CYS A 278 2.69 -22.80 4.25
C CYS A 278 2.87 -23.17 2.77
N ALA A 279 2.64 -22.22 1.88
CA ALA A 279 2.82 -22.36 0.43
C ALA A 279 4.13 -21.74 -0.02
N GLY A 280 4.90 -22.48 -0.80
CA GLY A 280 6.07 -22.00 -1.52
C GLY A 280 5.72 -21.41 -2.88
N SER A 281 6.75 -21.17 -3.70
CA SER A 281 6.60 -20.70 -5.07
C SER A 281 6.81 -21.80 -6.10
N ARG A 282 6.03 -21.74 -7.17
CA ARG A 282 6.30 -22.50 -8.40
C ARG A 282 7.54 -21.94 -9.07
N ASN A 283 8.21 -22.71 -9.88
CA ASN A 283 9.37 -22.23 -10.64
C ASN A 283 8.99 -21.09 -11.59
N TYR A 284 9.92 -20.16 -11.79
CA TYR A 284 9.77 -19.10 -12.79
C TYR A 284 9.42 -19.68 -14.18
N PRO A 285 8.50 -19.07 -14.94
CA PRO A 285 7.78 -17.83 -14.66
C PRO A 285 6.47 -18.01 -13.87
N LEU A 286 6.08 -19.24 -13.52
CA LEU A 286 4.76 -19.53 -12.90
C LEU A 286 4.58 -18.90 -11.51
N GLU A 287 5.66 -18.52 -10.86
CA GLU A 287 5.56 -17.81 -9.57
C GLU A 287 4.96 -16.40 -9.70
N THR A 288 5.11 -15.77 -10.88
CA THR A 288 4.59 -14.42 -11.17
C THR A 288 3.25 -14.46 -11.92
N LEU A 289 2.68 -15.65 -12.15
CA LEU A 289 1.48 -15.87 -12.98
C LEU A 289 0.37 -16.58 -12.19
N ASP A 290 -0.87 -16.11 -12.41
CA ASP A 290 -2.09 -16.74 -11.90
C ASP A 290 -2.73 -17.61 -13.00
N GLU A 291 -2.06 -18.71 -13.35
CA GLU A 291 -2.47 -19.65 -14.40
C GLU A 291 -1.78 -21.01 -14.24
N GLN A 292 -2.14 -21.99 -15.08
CA GLN A 292 -1.49 -23.29 -15.21
C GLN A 292 -1.42 -24.09 -13.89
N TYR A 293 -2.57 -24.29 -13.24
CA TYR A 293 -2.65 -25.05 -11.99
C TYR A 293 -2.61 -26.59 -12.16
N ASP A 294 -2.38 -27.07 -13.37
CA ASP A 294 -1.84 -28.41 -13.67
C ASP A 294 -0.39 -28.59 -13.14
N VAL A 295 0.36 -27.47 -13.01
CA VAL A 295 1.59 -27.40 -12.20
C VAL A 295 1.22 -26.89 -10.80
N PRO A 296 1.06 -27.79 -9.81
CA PRO A 296 0.54 -27.38 -8.51
C PRO A 296 1.53 -26.52 -7.71
N VAL A 297 0.99 -25.71 -6.82
CA VAL A 297 1.79 -24.90 -5.88
C VAL A 297 2.41 -25.83 -4.83
N PRO A 298 3.71 -25.76 -4.58
CA PRO A 298 4.36 -26.61 -3.59
C PRO A 298 4.04 -26.16 -2.16
N GLY A 299 3.77 -27.14 -1.27
CA GLY A 299 3.74 -26.92 0.17
C GLY A 299 5.15 -27.01 0.76
N VAL A 300 5.47 -26.10 1.67
CA VAL A 300 6.76 -26.07 2.38
C VAL A 300 6.62 -26.72 3.74
N MET A 301 7.40 -27.80 3.94
CA MET A 301 7.36 -28.60 5.18
C MET A 301 8.12 -27.88 6.30
N ASN A 302 7.66 -28.06 7.54
CA ASN A 302 8.27 -27.49 8.76
C ASN A 302 8.45 -25.97 8.74
N ALA A 303 7.77 -25.29 7.81
CA ALA A 303 7.82 -23.84 7.73
C ALA A 303 6.83 -23.17 8.70
N SER A 304 7.20 -21.99 9.16
CA SER A 304 6.31 -21.08 9.86
C SER A 304 5.75 -20.06 8.87
N CYS A 305 4.46 -19.79 8.96
CA CYS A 305 3.77 -18.78 8.14
C CYS A 305 2.67 -18.08 8.96
N PRO A 306 2.22 -16.91 8.54
CA PRO A 306 1.19 -16.15 9.24
C PRO A 306 -0.13 -16.92 9.39
N SER A 307 -1.15 -16.23 9.91
CA SER A 307 -2.53 -16.75 9.95
C SER A 307 -3.02 -17.06 8.54
N GLU A 308 -3.95 -18.02 8.43
CA GLU A 308 -4.50 -18.52 7.18
C GLU A 308 -5.14 -17.39 6.34
N ILE A 309 -5.09 -17.49 5.01
CA ILE A 309 -5.84 -16.62 4.09
C ILE A 309 -7.33 -16.66 4.45
N ALA A 310 -7.97 -15.48 4.48
CA ALA A 310 -9.42 -15.38 4.42
C ALA A 310 -9.87 -15.19 2.96
N PRO A 311 -10.57 -16.15 2.34
CA PRO A 311 -11.13 -15.98 1.01
C PRO A 311 -12.11 -14.81 0.92
N LEU A 312 -12.46 -14.38 -0.31
CA LEU A 312 -13.41 -13.30 -0.51
C LEU A 312 -14.75 -13.58 0.18
N THR A 313 -15.10 -12.73 1.13
CA THR A 313 -16.35 -12.82 1.88
C THR A 313 -16.97 -11.44 2.07
N ASN A 314 -18.26 -11.40 2.37
CA ASN A 314 -18.97 -10.22 2.86
C ASN A 314 -19.26 -10.29 4.37
N ASP A 315 -18.74 -11.29 5.06
CA ASP A 315 -18.85 -11.42 6.51
C ASP A 315 -17.76 -10.56 7.21
N ARG A 316 -18.18 -9.41 7.68
CA ARG A 316 -17.34 -8.45 8.41
C ARG A 316 -16.68 -9.08 9.64
N SER A 317 -17.41 -9.90 10.40
CA SER A 317 -16.90 -10.46 11.64
C SER A 317 -15.74 -11.45 11.40
N THR A 318 -15.84 -12.24 10.34
CA THR A 318 -14.77 -13.14 9.92
C THR A 318 -13.50 -12.35 9.56
N LEU A 319 -13.63 -11.25 8.82
CA LEU A 319 -12.49 -10.41 8.43
C LEU A 319 -11.84 -9.72 9.63
N GLU A 320 -12.63 -9.15 10.54
CA GLU A 320 -12.11 -8.49 11.75
C GLU A 320 -11.39 -9.46 12.68
N ASN A 321 -11.94 -10.66 12.88
CA ASN A 321 -11.30 -11.72 13.66
C ASN A 321 -9.97 -12.16 13.05
N GLN A 322 -9.91 -12.26 11.71
CA GLN A 322 -8.68 -12.59 11.00
C GLN A 322 -7.59 -11.52 11.21
N ILE A 323 -7.96 -10.24 11.13
CA ILE A 323 -7.04 -9.12 11.40
C ILE A 323 -6.55 -9.17 12.85
N ASP A 324 -7.44 -9.44 13.81
CA ASP A 324 -7.05 -9.51 15.23
C ASP A 324 -6.07 -10.65 15.53
N ALA A 325 -6.22 -11.78 14.84
CA ALA A 325 -5.34 -12.94 14.98
C ALA A 325 -3.94 -12.75 14.38
N MET A 326 -3.70 -11.72 13.57
CA MET A 326 -2.41 -11.47 12.94
C MET A 326 -1.31 -11.19 13.98
N ILE A 327 -0.15 -11.79 13.79
CA ILE A 327 1.07 -11.57 14.59
C ILE A 327 2.24 -11.30 13.64
N ALA A 328 3.16 -10.44 14.05
CA ALA A 328 4.38 -10.17 13.28
C ALA A 328 5.41 -11.26 13.52
N THR A 329 5.90 -11.90 12.46
CA THR A 329 6.91 -12.97 12.53
C THR A 329 7.57 -13.20 11.19
N GLY A 330 8.84 -13.61 11.20
CA GLY A 330 9.58 -14.05 10.03
C GLY A 330 10.01 -12.92 9.09
N ASP A 331 10.60 -13.34 7.99
CA ASP A 331 11.20 -12.50 6.95
C ASP A 331 10.19 -12.08 5.86
N THR A 332 10.63 -11.22 4.93
CA THR A 332 9.75 -10.57 3.95
C THR A 332 9.98 -11.09 2.54
N TYR A 333 8.89 -11.61 1.91
CA TYR A 333 8.83 -11.95 0.49
C TYR A 333 7.53 -11.44 -0.13
N ILE A 334 7.53 -10.20 -0.60
CA ILE A 334 6.34 -9.49 -1.13
C ILE A 334 5.72 -10.18 -2.36
N PRO A 335 6.50 -10.75 -3.32
CA PRO A 335 5.91 -11.45 -4.46
C PRO A 335 4.93 -12.57 -4.04
N GLY A 336 5.27 -13.29 -2.96
CA GLY A 336 4.40 -14.33 -2.38
C GLY A 336 3.06 -13.76 -1.91
N GLY A 337 3.07 -12.65 -1.19
CA GLY A 337 1.83 -11.96 -0.78
C GLY A 337 0.99 -11.51 -1.97
N LEU A 338 1.62 -10.86 -2.95
CA LEU A 338 0.94 -10.31 -4.12
C LEU A 338 0.30 -11.39 -5.01
N ILE A 339 1.01 -12.49 -5.29
CA ILE A 339 0.45 -13.57 -6.13
C ILE A 339 -0.76 -14.23 -5.45
N TRP A 340 -0.73 -14.41 -4.14
CA TRP A 340 -1.88 -14.94 -3.41
C TRP A 340 -3.03 -13.92 -3.32
N GLY A 341 -2.71 -12.62 -3.20
CA GLY A 341 -3.69 -11.55 -3.32
C GLY A 341 -4.39 -11.52 -4.67
N TRP A 342 -3.66 -11.78 -5.75
CA TRP A 342 -4.23 -11.90 -7.09
C TRP A 342 -5.13 -13.13 -7.23
N ARG A 343 -4.70 -14.28 -6.71
CA ARG A 343 -5.48 -15.54 -6.71
C ARG A 343 -6.82 -15.41 -6.01
N LEU A 344 -6.95 -14.57 -4.98
CA LEU A 344 -8.24 -14.27 -4.38
C LEU A 344 -9.19 -13.49 -5.30
N LEU A 345 -8.64 -12.72 -6.24
CA LEU A 345 -9.40 -11.93 -7.21
C LEU A 345 -9.63 -12.66 -8.53
N SER A 346 -9.14 -13.88 -8.67
CA SER A 346 -9.33 -14.75 -9.82
C SER A 346 -10.55 -15.64 -9.61
N LYS A 347 -11.29 -15.91 -10.69
CA LYS A 347 -12.42 -16.86 -10.68
C LYS A 347 -11.97 -18.32 -10.65
N GLU A 348 -10.79 -18.55 -11.19
CA GLU A 348 -10.20 -19.90 -11.31
C GLU A 348 -9.52 -20.30 -9.99
N ALA A 349 -9.16 -21.59 -9.90
CA ALA A 349 -8.39 -22.08 -8.76
C ALA A 349 -7.18 -21.19 -8.46
N PRO A 350 -6.74 -21.09 -7.19
CA PRO A 350 -7.10 -21.89 -6.01
C PRO A 350 -8.43 -21.52 -5.33
N TYR A 351 -8.89 -20.29 -5.51
CA TYR A 351 -10.12 -19.76 -4.90
C TYR A 351 -11.14 -19.44 -5.99
N SER A 352 -12.42 -19.67 -5.74
CA SER A 352 -13.49 -19.52 -6.73
C SER A 352 -14.59 -18.53 -6.34
N GLU A 353 -14.35 -17.76 -5.26
CA GLU A 353 -15.32 -16.81 -4.72
C GLU A 353 -15.42 -15.54 -5.56
N ALA A 354 -14.37 -15.24 -6.34
CA ALA A 354 -14.29 -14.08 -7.22
C ALA A 354 -15.12 -14.26 -8.50
N LYS A 355 -15.55 -13.16 -9.07
CA LYS A 355 -16.14 -13.09 -10.41
C LYS A 355 -15.08 -13.07 -11.50
N GLY A 356 -15.43 -13.45 -12.73
CA GLY A 356 -14.54 -13.31 -13.87
C GLY A 356 -14.16 -11.84 -14.14
N TYR A 357 -13.02 -11.60 -14.79
CA TYR A 357 -12.51 -10.23 -15.02
C TYR A 357 -13.46 -9.34 -15.86
N ASP A 358 -14.26 -9.92 -16.74
CA ASP A 358 -15.26 -9.21 -17.55
C ASP A 358 -16.69 -9.52 -17.14
N GLU A 359 -16.87 -10.25 -16.04
CA GLU A 359 -18.18 -10.62 -15.53
C GLU A 359 -18.92 -9.38 -15.01
N ARG A 360 -20.23 -9.36 -15.24
CA ARG A 360 -21.11 -8.29 -14.81
C ARG A 360 -22.13 -8.79 -13.81
N VAL A 361 -22.35 -8.02 -12.77
CA VAL A 361 -23.38 -8.23 -11.77
C VAL A 361 -24.34 -7.05 -11.88
N SER A 362 -25.63 -7.30 -12.04
CA SER A 362 -26.64 -6.24 -12.26
C SER A 362 -26.29 -5.28 -13.40
N GLY A 363 -25.66 -5.81 -14.47
CA GLY A 363 -25.25 -5.01 -15.64
C GLY A 363 -23.95 -4.23 -15.48
N GLN A 364 -23.37 -4.16 -14.28
CA GLN A 364 -22.11 -3.46 -13.98
C GLN A 364 -20.94 -4.42 -13.93
N LYS A 365 -19.78 -4.00 -14.48
CA LYS A 365 -18.53 -4.77 -14.41
C LYS A 365 -18.05 -4.80 -12.96
N VAL A 366 -17.63 -5.96 -12.46
CA VAL A 366 -17.04 -6.09 -11.14
C VAL A 366 -15.69 -5.35 -11.09
N ARG A 367 -15.51 -4.48 -10.12
CA ARG A 367 -14.23 -3.84 -9.85
C ARG A 367 -13.37 -4.72 -8.97
N LYS A 368 -12.11 -4.88 -9.35
CA LYS A 368 -11.14 -5.66 -8.58
C LYS A 368 -10.03 -4.75 -8.08
N LEU A 369 -9.83 -4.77 -6.78
CA LEU A 369 -8.84 -3.95 -6.08
C LEU A 369 -7.90 -4.86 -5.29
N LEU A 370 -6.60 -4.61 -5.37
CA LEU A 370 -5.60 -5.19 -4.48
C LEU A 370 -4.97 -4.09 -3.66
N VAL A 371 -4.97 -4.23 -2.35
CA VAL A 371 -4.36 -3.27 -1.42
C VAL A 371 -3.18 -3.94 -0.74
N LEU A 372 -1.98 -3.54 -1.11
CA LEU A 372 -0.74 -3.97 -0.48
C LEU A 372 -0.41 -3.01 0.67
N MET A 373 -0.28 -3.55 1.87
CA MET A 373 0.13 -2.79 3.06
C MET A 373 1.42 -3.39 3.61
N SER A 374 2.53 -2.64 3.58
CA SER A 374 3.86 -3.13 3.96
C SER A 374 4.77 -1.99 4.41
N ASP A 375 5.82 -2.30 5.17
CA ASP A 375 6.97 -1.41 5.38
C ASP A 375 8.06 -1.56 4.29
N GLY A 376 7.83 -2.42 3.29
CA GLY A 376 8.25 -2.30 1.90
C GLY A 376 9.58 -2.93 1.52
N LYS A 377 10.31 -3.61 2.40
CA LYS A 377 11.60 -4.19 2.02
C LYS A 377 11.54 -5.70 1.90
N ASN A 378 11.82 -6.25 0.70
CA ASN A 378 12.11 -7.67 0.57
C ASN A 378 13.42 -8.02 1.29
N THR A 379 13.42 -9.09 2.08
CA THR A 379 14.61 -9.61 2.76
C THR A 379 15.06 -10.95 2.19
N LEU A 380 14.16 -11.66 1.55
CA LEU A 380 14.42 -12.99 0.95
C LEU A 380 14.09 -13.01 -0.55
N SER A 381 14.64 -14.01 -1.23
CA SER A 381 14.38 -14.35 -2.61
C SER A 381 14.09 -15.85 -2.77
N PRO A 382 13.52 -16.30 -3.92
CA PRO A 382 13.21 -17.69 -4.12
C PRO A 382 14.48 -18.55 -4.28
N VAL A 383 14.46 -19.70 -3.62
CA VAL A 383 15.27 -20.89 -3.91
C VAL A 383 14.26 -22.03 -4.01
N TYR A 384 13.67 -22.17 -5.17
CA TYR A 384 12.46 -22.97 -5.38
C TYR A 384 12.51 -24.37 -4.77
N PRO A 385 11.44 -24.80 -4.10
CA PRO A 385 10.16 -24.09 -3.90
C PRO A 385 10.15 -23.09 -2.74
N GLU A 386 11.24 -22.96 -2.03
CA GLU A 386 11.36 -22.18 -0.80
C GLU A 386 11.78 -20.71 -1.12
N HIS A 387 11.67 -19.86 -0.09
CA HIS A 387 12.12 -18.46 -0.14
C HIS A 387 13.26 -18.28 0.88
N THR A 388 14.43 -18.82 0.57
CA THR A 388 15.58 -18.86 1.48
C THR A 388 16.82 -18.18 0.90
N GLY A 389 16.69 -17.59 -0.29
CA GLY A 389 17.77 -16.83 -0.92
C GLY A 389 17.88 -15.40 -0.33
N ASN A 390 19.04 -14.78 -0.50
CA ASN A 390 19.36 -13.45 0.06
C ASN A 390 19.41 -12.35 -1.01
N ASP A 391 18.87 -12.61 -2.21
CA ASP A 391 18.88 -11.63 -3.31
C ASP A 391 17.62 -10.76 -3.26
N ALA A 392 17.64 -9.72 -2.44
CA ALA A 392 16.54 -8.78 -2.33
C ALA A 392 16.25 -8.04 -3.66
N ALA A 393 17.26 -7.82 -4.52
CA ALA A 393 17.07 -7.17 -5.81
C ALA A 393 16.23 -8.05 -6.75
N LEU A 394 16.49 -9.36 -6.79
CA LEU A 394 15.67 -10.31 -7.52
C LEU A 394 14.21 -10.31 -7.01
N ALA A 395 14.02 -10.28 -5.69
CA ALA A 395 12.68 -10.23 -5.12
C ALA A 395 11.94 -8.92 -5.47
N ASP A 396 12.65 -7.80 -5.55
CA ASP A 396 12.09 -6.52 -5.99
C ASP A 396 11.68 -6.56 -7.47
N GLU A 397 12.48 -7.17 -8.34
CA GLU A 397 12.15 -7.39 -9.76
C GLU A 397 10.90 -8.26 -9.90
N LEU A 398 10.84 -9.38 -9.19
CA LEU A 398 9.66 -10.26 -9.15
C LEU A 398 8.42 -9.56 -8.59
N THR A 399 8.58 -8.71 -7.58
CA THR A 399 7.49 -7.85 -7.07
C THR A 399 6.90 -6.99 -8.18
N LEU A 400 7.76 -6.30 -8.94
CA LEU A 400 7.32 -5.43 -10.03
C LEU A 400 6.70 -6.21 -11.20
N GLU A 401 7.20 -7.40 -11.48
CA GLU A 401 6.64 -8.28 -12.52
C GLU A 401 5.23 -8.75 -12.14
N VAL A 402 5.03 -9.24 -10.91
CA VAL A 402 3.70 -9.62 -10.40
C VAL A 402 2.75 -8.41 -10.44
N CYS A 403 3.18 -7.23 -10.00
CA CYS A 403 2.37 -6.01 -10.07
C CYS A 403 1.98 -5.66 -11.52
N SER A 404 2.90 -5.81 -12.46
CA SER A 404 2.63 -5.59 -13.89
C SER A 404 1.58 -6.57 -14.43
N ASN A 405 1.72 -7.84 -14.09
CA ASN A 405 0.80 -8.90 -14.52
C ASN A 405 -0.61 -8.70 -13.93
N ILE A 406 -0.71 -8.31 -12.66
CA ILE A 406 -1.98 -7.95 -12.00
C ILE A 406 -2.65 -6.77 -12.71
N LYS A 407 -1.89 -5.71 -12.98
CA LYS A 407 -2.41 -4.52 -13.69
C LYS A 407 -2.87 -4.84 -15.11
N ALA A 408 -2.19 -5.75 -15.80
CA ALA A 408 -2.58 -6.20 -17.14
C ALA A 408 -3.95 -6.90 -17.17
N LYS A 409 -4.40 -7.48 -16.04
CA LYS A 409 -5.76 -8.03 -15.89
C LYS A 409 -6.81 -6.97 -15.53
N GLY A 410 -6.44 -5.69 -15.45
CA GLY A 410 -7.35 -4.60 -15.10
C GLY A 410 -7.65 -4.48 -13.61
N ILE A 411 -6.87 -5.14 -12.75
CA ILE A 411 -6.94 -5.00 -11.30
C ILE A 411 -6.19 -3.73 -10.90
N LEU A 412 -6.81 -2.92 -10.02
CA LEU A 412 -6.17 -1.72 -9.48
C LEU A 412 -5.38 -2.08 -8.22
N ILE A 413 -4.13 -1.67 -8.18
CA ILE A 413 -3.26 -1.86 -7.02
C ILE A 413 -3.12 -0.54 -6.27
N TYR A 414 -3.39 -0.59 -4.96
CA TYR A 414 -3.09 0.46 -3.99
C TYR A 414 -1.95 -0.01 -3.09
N SER A 415 -0.94 0.82 -2.90
CA SER A 415 0.18 0.52 -2.00
C SER A 415 0.19 1.47 -0.82
N VAL A 416 0.10 0.93 0.39
CA VAL A 416 0.15 1.68 1.65
C VAL A 416 1.48 1.39 2.33
N ALA A 417 2.33 2.41 2.43
CA ALA A 417 3.66 2.32 3.00
C ALA A 417 3.66 2.73 4.49
N PHE A 418 4.08 1.81 5.37
CA PHE A 418 4.20 2.06 6.81
C PHE A 418 5.64 2.42 7.19
N GLN A 419 5.91 3.72 7.40
CA GLN A 419 7.22 4.20 7.88
C GLN A 419 8.42 3.67 7.07
N VAL A 420 8.27 3.56 5.75
CA VAL A 420 9.33 3.10 4.85
C VAL A 420 10.47 4.10 4.83
N ALA A 421 11.59 3.73 5.43
CA ALA A 421 12.81 4.55 5.46
C ALA A 421 13.69 4.33 4.23
N ASP A 422 13.65 3.13 3.66
CA ASP A 422 14.42 2.72 2.47
C ASP A 422 13.81 3.31 1.20
N GLU A 423 14.60 4.06 0.43
CA GLU A 423 14.15 4.72 -0.79
C GLU A 423 13.92 3.75 -1.95
N GLY A 424 14.70 2.65 -1.99
CA GLY A 424 14.52 1.56 -2.94
C GLY A 424 13.17 0.88 -2.75
N ALA A 425 12.86 0.46 -1.53
CA ALA A 425 11.60 -0.15 -1.16
C ALA A 425 10.41 0.78 -1.44
N ARG A 426 10.52 2.07 -1.11
CA ARG A 426 9.50 3.07 -1.46
C ARG A 426 9.26 3.14 -2.97
N THR A 427 10.33 3.11 -3.76
CA THR A 427 10.26 3.13 -5.23
C THR A 427 9.56 1.88 -5.77
N VAL A 428 9.82 0.69 -5.20
CA VAL A 428 9.15 -0.56 -5.57
C VAL A 428 7.64 -0.46 -5.31
N LEU A 429 7.23 -0.02 -4.12
CA LEU A 429 5.82 0.17 -3.77
C LEU A 429 5.12 1.18 -4.68
N GLN A 430 5.77 2.32 -4.99
CA GLN A 430 5.22 3.32 -5.91
C GLN A 430 5.05 2.80 -7.34
N LYS A 431 6.00 2.02 -7.85
CA LYS A 431 5.91 1.41 -9.19
C LYS A 431 4.87 0.28 -9.24
N CYS A 432 4.68 -0.42 -8.13
CA CYS A 432 3.66 -1.45 -7.99
C CYS A 432 2.25 -0.85 -8.07
N ALA A 433 2.02 0.29 -7.46
CA ALA A 433 0.73 0.99 -7.48
C ALA A 433 0.25 1.31 -8.90
N SER A 434 -1.06 1.43 -9.09
CA SER A 434 -1.70 1.72 -10.38
C SER A 434 -1.70 3.19 -10.78
N GLY A 435 -1.09 4.07 -9.98
CA GLY A 435 -0.96 5.50 -10.26
C GLY A 435 -0.38 6.26 -9.07
N PRO A 436 0.03 7.51 -9.27
CA PRO A 436 0.75 8.30 -8.26
C PRO A 436 -0.07 8.66 -7.02
N SER A 437 -1.39 8.51 -7.09
CA SER A 437 -2.33 8.72 -5.98
C SER A 437 -2.90 7.42 -5.40
N LYS A 438 -2.27 6.30 -5.71
CA LYS A 438 -2.77 4.97 -5.31
C LYS A 438 -1.75 4.16 -4.55
#